data_f2cc123c21f7328ee91c40eb95de041f
#
_entry.id   f2cc123c21f7328ee91c40eb95de041f
#
_cell.length_a   1.000
_cell.length_b   1.000
_cell.length_c   1.000
_cell.angle_alpha   90.00
_cell.angle_beta   90.00
_cell.angle_gamma   90.00
#
_symmetry.space_group_name_H-M   'P 1'
#
loop_
_entity.id
_entity.type
_entity.pdbx_description
1 polymer ?
#
loop_
_entity_poly.entity_id
_entity_poly.type
_entity_poly.pdbx_seq_one_letter_code
_entity_poly.pdbx_strand_id
1 'polypeptide(L)'
;MDFLEELFGHDVWSEFIKQNPEDLLDIKRKFEAKKTGLTANPIEEVSIQFPHTLFTTYCKQRKIESLPKSFDTIYSQTITVAKDKLRFDHTLITQFFKKTIDSIIAHVKEISDKNKSQGGVISTILMVGGFSDCPLLHERVTSEFPKLNVICPNDAVATVLKGAVMYGHNPELISERICPQTYGITVNVPFDDRKHPIKLKTFSNGKHVCTDVFEVIVRLGQPLIVGKSTFEVWCAPNRERDSMAKIEVYESSNKNPIYTNDKDVKFLGMLTVPIPDIDGGNRRRIRITMHFGYTELFVTASEEGTNRKVEAQFECLLK
;
A
#
# COMPACT_ATOMS: atom_id res chain seq x y z
N MET A 1 20.01 2.31 -9.25
CA MET A 1 21.28 1.81 -8.68
C MET A 1 21.92 0.78 -9.60
N ASP A 2 21.12 -0.05 -10.25
CA ASP A 2 21.56 -1.04 -11.26
C ASP A 2 22.46 -0.47 -12.35
N PHE A 3 22.15 0.75 -12.79
CA PHE A 3 22.96 1.48 -13.74
C PHE A 3 24.41 1.76 -13.25
N LEU A 4 24.61 2.12 -11.98
CA LEU A 4 25.95 2.35 -11.43
C LEU A 4 26.73 1.03 -11.27
N GLU A 5 26.05 -0.03 -10.96
CA GLU A 5 26.61 -1.37 -10.94
C GLU A 5 27.05 -1.82 -12.35
N GLU A 6 26.25 -1.53 -13.37
CA GLU A 6 26.59 -1.79 -14.77
C GLU A 6 27.78 -0.93 -15.23
N LEU A 7 27.84 0.34 -14.82
CA LEU A 7 28.90 1.27 -15.19
C LEU A 7 30.25 0.93 -14.56
N PHE A 8 30.28 0.65 -13.25
CA PHE A 8 31.50 0.41 -12.50
C PHE A 8 31.90 -1.08 -12.42
N GLY A 9 30.97 -1.98 -12.68
CA GLY A 9 31.10 -3.42 -12.49
C GLY A 9 30.62 -3.87 -11.13
N HIS A 10 30.02 -5.08 -11.08
CA HIS A 10 29.45 -5.66 -9.88
C HIS A 10 30.45 -5.76 -8.72
N ASP A 11 31.68 -6.15 -8.99
CA ASP A 11 32.76 -6.29 -8.05
C ASP A 11 33.09 -4.97 -7.32
N VAL A 12 33.30 -3.90 -8.09
CA VAL A 12 33.57 -2.56 -7.56
C VAL A 12 32.37 -2.02 -6.79
N TRP A 13 31.18 -2.16 -7.35
CA TRP A 13 29.96 -1.62 -6.76
C TRP A 13 29.62 -2.31 -5.45
N SER A 14 29.72 -3.63 -5.39
CA SER A 14 29.45 -4.43 -4.18
C SER A 14 30.45 -4.12 -3.07
N GLU A 15 31.76 -3.96 -3.39
CA GLU A 15 32.75 -3.56 -2.41
C GLU A 15 32.49 -2.15 -1.90
N PHE A 16 32.20 -1.19 -2.79
CA PHE A 16 31.93 0.18 -2.42
C PHE A 16 30.73 0.32 -1.47
N ILE A 17 29.57 -0.25 -1.79
CA ILE A 17 28.37 -0.14 -0.93
C ILE A 17 28.54 -0.78 0.43
N LYS A 18 29.36 -1.86 0.52
CA LYS A 18 29.66 -2.53 1.79
C LYS A 18 30.56 -1.72 2.68
N GLN A 19 31.57 -1.05 2.10
CA GLN A 19 32.59 -0.31 2.86
C GLN A 19 32.21 1.15 3.13
N ASN A 20 31.35 1.75 2.27
CA ASN A 20 31.07 3.18 2.29
C ASN A 20 29.54 3.48 2.25
N PRO A 21 28.76 3.04 3.24
CA PRO A 21 27.31 3.22 3.24
C PRO A 21 26.87 4.70 3.31
N GLU A 22 27.69 5.56 3.95
CA GLU A 22 27.42 7.01 4.02
C GLU A 22 27.59 7.67 2.65
N ASP A 23 28.61 7.30 1.90
CA ASP A 23 28.85 7.79 0.56
C ASP A 23 27.75 7.34 -0.42
N LEU A 24 27.23 6.13 -0.23
CA LEU A 24 26.06 5.67 -0.97
C LEU A 24 24.85 6.56 -0.72
N LEU A 25 24.61 6.96 0.53
CA LEU A 25 23.54 7.87 0.89
C LEU A 25 23.74 9.27 0.27
N ASP A 26 24.97 9.75 0.22
CA ASP A 26 25.33 11.01 -0.41
C ASP A 26 25.06 10.99 -1.93
N ILE A 27 25.39 9.91 -2.62
CA ILE A 27 25.05 9.72 -4.04
C ILE A 27 23.52 9.82 -4.25
N LYS A 28 22.74 9.13 -3.40
CA LYS A 28 21.27 9.17 -3.48
C LYS A 28 20.73 10.60 -3.29
N ARG A 29 21.23 11.32 -2.28
CA ARG A 29 20.83 12.71 -1.99
C ARG A 29 21.16 13.66 -3.15
N LYS A 30 22.36 13.54 -3.72
CA LYS A 30 22.78 14.35 -4.87
C LYS A 30 21.92 14.08 -6.10
N PHE A 31 21.55 12.82 -6.34
CA PHE A 31 20.66 12.47 -7.44
C PHE A 31 19.25 13.06 -7.22
N GLU A 32 18.69 12.94 -6.00
CA GLU A 32 17.40 13.54 -5.67
C GLU A 32 17.40 15.07 -5.86
N ALA A 33 18.48 15.76 -5.45
CA ALA A 33 18.60 17.20 -5.67
C ALA A 33 18.66 17.58 -7.15
N LYS A 34 19.25 16.73 -8.00
CA LYS A 34 19.27 16.97 -9.45
C LYS A 34 17.92 16.68 -10.13
N LYS A 35 17.18 15.72 -9.63
CA LYS A 35 15.87 15.31 -10.16
C LYS A 35 14.88 16.48 -10.26
N THR A 36 14.88 17.38 -9.29
CA THR A 36 13.99 18.55 -9.25
C THR A 36 14.25 19.61 -10.32
N GLY A 37 15.42 19.57 -10.98
CA GLY A 37 15.78 20.50 -12.05
C GLY A 37 15.78 19.89 -13.46
N LEU A 38 15.37 18.63 -13.62
CA LEU A 38 15.40 17.95 -14.92
C LEU A 38 14.18 18.31 -15.77
N THR A 39 14.43 18.85 -16.96
CA THR A 39 13.42 19.17 -17.98
C THR A 39 13.50 18.21 -19.16
N ALA A 40 12.50 18.20 -20.05
CA ALA A 40 12.52 17.35 -21.25
C ALA A 40 13.55 17.83 -22.30
N ASN A 41 13.87 19.12 -22.30
CA ASN A 41 14.78 19.73 -23.25
C ASN A 41 15.90 20.52 -22.54
N PRO A 42 16.85 19.88 -21.90
CA PRO A 42 17.95 20.57 -21.25
C PRO A 42 18.98 21.05 -22.29
N ILE A 43 19.49 22.22 -22.03
CA ILE A 43 20.52 22.84 -22.84
C ILE A 43 21.92 22.34 -22.44
N GLU A 44 22.06 21.76 -21.25
CA GLU A 44 23.35 21.40 -20.66
C GLU A 44 23.38 19.92 -20.19
N GLU A 45 24.59 19.35 -20.22
CA GLU A 45 24.88 18.05 -19.64
C GLU A 45 24.58 18.05 -18.13
N VAL A 46 24.01 16.94 -17.63
CA VAL A 46 23.74 16.79 -16.20
C VAL A 46 24.99 16.29 -15.50
N SER A 47 25.60 17.14 -14.67
CA SER A 47 26.75 16.78 -13.85
C SER A 47 26.33 16.31 -12.45
N ILE A 48 26.80 15.14 -12.03
CA ILE A 48 26.62 14.61 -10.68
C ILE A 48 28.01 14.33 -10.09
N GLN A 49 28.24 14.85 -8.89
CA GLN A 49 29.48 14.59 -8.16
C GLN A 49 29.36 13.28 -7.40
N PHE A 50 30.37 12.44 -7.57
CA PHE A 50 30.49 11.14 -6.87
C PHE A 50 31.58 11.18 -5.82
N PRO A 51 31.47 10.38 -4.75
CA PRO A 51 32.50 10.27 -3.73
C PRO A 51 33.84 9.77 -4.30
N HIS A 52 34.93 10.33 -3.81
CA HIS A 52 36.27 9.92 -4.22
C HIS A 52 36.55 8.44 -3.88
N THR A 53 35.95 7.93 -2.81
CA THR A 53 36.04 6.52 -2.40
C THR A 53 35.58 5.55 -3.48
N LEU A 54 34.53 5.87 -4.24
CA LEU A 54 34.04 5.07 -5.36
C LEU A 54 35.11 4.99 -6.47
N PHE A 55 35.71 6.12 -6.81
CA PHE A 55 36.75 6.18 -7.83
C PHE A 55 38.04 5.48 -7.39
N THR A 56 38.40 5.61 -6.12
CA THR A 56 39.55 4.91 -5.56
C THR A 56 39.35 3.39 -5.57
N THR A 57 38.16 2.93 -5.21
CA THR A 57 37.80 1.51 -5.25
C THR A 57 37.86 0.98 -6.68
N TYR A 58 37.33 1.74 -7.65
CA TYR A 58 37.41 1.37 -9.07
C TYR A 58 38.86 1.27 -9.57
N CYS A 59 39.70 2.30 -9.32
CA CYS A 59 41.10 2.30 -9.74
C CYS A 59 41.87 1.12 -9.12
N LYS A 60 41.66 0.84 -7.84
CA LYS A 60 42.28 -0.28 -7.12
C LYS A 60 41.92 -1.63 -7.74
N GLN A 61 40.62 -1.86 -8.00
CA GLN A 61 40.12 -3.11 -8.58
C GLN A 61 40.60 -3.30 -10.03
N ARG A 62 40.64 -2.22 -10.81
CA ARG A 62 41.05 -2.27 -12.24
C ARG A 62 42.58 -2.14 -12.40
N LYS A 63 43.36 -1.93 -11.32
CA LYS A 63 44.83 -1.75 -11.30
C LYS A 63 45.30 -0.62 -12.22
N ILE A 64 44.61 0.51 -12.16
CA ILE A 64 44.91 1.74 -12.92
C ILE A 64 45.25 2.88 -11.95
N GLU A 65 46.11 3.81 -12.37
CA GLU A 65 46.54 4.95 -11.54
C GLU A 65 45.50 6.08 -11.49
N SER A 66 44.71 6.22 -12.54
CA SER A 66 43.70 7.28 -12.63
C SER A 66 42.46 6.82 -13.39
N LEU A 67 41.33 7.49 -13.14
CA LEU A 67 40.10 7.24 -13.87
C LEU A 67 40.26 7.47 -15.38
N PRO A 68 39.69 6.60 -16.21
CA PRO A 68 39.62 6.85 -17.64
C PRO A 68 38.72 8.07 -17.93
N LYS A 69 38.92 8.74 -19.05
CA LYS A 69 38.04 9.85 -19.49
C LYS A 69 36.61 9.36 -19.84
N SER A 70 36.49 8.12 -20.24
CA SER A 70 35.23 7.42 -20.49
C SER A 70 35.34 5.96 -20.03
N PHE A 71 34.22 5.34 -19.66
CA PHE A 71 34.17 3.93 -19.31
C PHE A 71 34.05 3.09 -20.59
N ASP A 72 34.69 1.92 -20.59
CA ASP A 72 34.57 0.94 -21.69
C ASP A 72 33.25 0.17 -21.53
N THR A 73 32.13 0.85 -21.78
CA THR A 73 30.77 0.33 -21.69
C THR A 73 29.94 0.86 -22.85
N ILE A 74 28.71 0.38 -22.99
CA ILE A 74 27.73 0.90 -23.96
C ILE A 74 27.43 2.40 -23.76
N TYR A 75 27.80 2.96 -22.61
CA TYR A 75 27.60 4.36 -22.24
C TYR A 75 28.79 5.26 -22.55
N SER A 76 29.83 4.75 -23.23
CA SER A 76 31.09 5.46 -23.49
C SER A 76 30.91 6.80 -24.20
N GLN A 77 29.86 6.98 -25.01
CA GLN A 77 29.56 8.23 -25.72
C GLN A 77 28.60 9.16 -24.94
N THR A 78 27.91 8.63 -23.91
CA THR A 78 26.89 9.38 -23.18
C THR A 78 27.33 9.78 -21.77
N ILE A 79 28.50 9.31 -21.35
CA ILE A 79 29.08 9.61 -20.03
C ILE A 79 30.51 10.04 -20.18
N THR A 80 30.84 11.17 -19.58
CA THR A 80 32.24 11.67 -19.50
C THR A 80 32.64 11.84 -18.05
N VAL A 81 33.91 11.50 -17.76
CA VAL A 81 34.50 11.65 -16.42
C VAL A 81 35.23 13.00 -16.38
N ALA A 82 34.85 13.86 -15.43
CA ALA A 82 35.44 15.15 -15.20
C ALA A 82 35.84 15.29 -13.72
N LYS A 83 37.05 14.89 -13.40
CA LYS A 83 37.59 14.84 -12.01
C LYS A 83 36.74 13.95 -11.09
N ASP A 84 35.97 14.58 -10.20
CA ASP A 84 35.08 13.96 -9.23
C ASP A 84 33.60 13.90 -9.67
N LYS A 85 33.36 14.23 -10.95
CA LYS A 85 32.00 14.30 -11.51
C LYS A 85 31.85 13.38 -12.70
N LEU A 86 30.69 12.77 -12.81
CA LEU A 86 30.21 12.17 -14.03
C LEU A 86 29.26 13.14 -14.70
N ARG A 87 29.50 13.41 -15.97
CA ARG A 87 28.59 14.17 -16.83
C ARG A 87 27.82 13.20 -17.68
N PHE A 88 26.53 13.32 -17.61
CA PHE A 88 25.58 12.48 -18.32
C PHE A 88 24.97 13.28 -19.45
N ASP A 89 24.91 12.65 -20.62
CA ASP A 89 24.05 13.14 -21.68
C ASP A 89 22.59 13.15 -21.22
N HIS A 90 21.87 14.16 -21.64
CA HIS A 90 20.50 14.36 -21.26
C HIS A 90 19.61 13.18 -21.65
N THR A 91 19.83 12.59 -22.83
CA THR A 91 19.01 11.45 -23.30
C THR A 91 19.16 10.25 -22.37
N LEU A 92 20.37 10.01 -21.85
CA LEU A 92 20.62 8.95 -20.87
C LEU A 92 19.91 9.23 -19.54
N ILE A 93 20.00 10.46 -19.02
CA ILE A 93 19.34 10.83 -17.76
C ILE A 93 17.82 10.70 -17.88
N THR A 94 17.22 11.15 -18.97
CA THR A 94 15.76 11.05 -19.16
C THR A 94 15.28 9.60 -19.27
N GLN A 95 16.10 8.70 -19.81
CA GLN A 95 15.80 7.27 -19.87
C GLN A 95 15.62 6.64 -18.49
N PHE A 96 16.32 7.13 -17.44
CA PHE A 96 16.16 6.63 -16.08
C PHE A 96 14.73 6.84 -15.54
N PHE A 97 14.05 7.87 -16.02
CA PHE A 97 12.69 8.21 -15.59
C PHE A 97 11.61 7.61 -16.50
N LYS A 98 11.98 7.25 -17.73
CA LYS A 98 11.02 6.84 -18.76
C LYS A 98 10.07 5.73 -18.28
N LYS A 99 10.63 4.64 -17.77
CA LYS A 99 9.83 3.48 -17.31
C LYS A 99 8.83 3.88 -16.21
N THR A 100 9.27 4.68 -15.22
CA THR A 100 8.42 5.13 -14.12
C THR A 100 7.35 6.09 -14.62
N ILE A 101 7.71 7.06 -15.45
CA ILE A 101 6.76 8.03 -16.02
C ILE A 101 5.74 7.32 -16.91
N ASP A 102 6.18 6.44 -17.81
CA ASP A 102 5.27 5.68 -18.68
C ASP A 102 4.29 4.82 -17.87
N SER A 103 4.74 4.23 -16.76
CA SER A 103 3.88 3.48 -15.84
C SER A 103 2.83 4.38 -15.17
N ILE A 104 3.23 5.58 -14.71
CA ILE A 104 2.30 6.58 -14.14
C ILE A 104 1.25 6.97 -15.18
N ILE A 105 1.67 7.31 -16.41
CA ILE A 105 0.77 7.69 -17.51
C ILE A 105 -0.23 6.57 -17.82
N ALA A 106 0.26 5.33 -17.93
CA ALA A 106 -0.59 4.18 -18.21
C ALA A 106 -1.66 3.99 -17.12
N HIS A 107 -1.28 4.12 -15.86
CA HIS A 107 -2.21 3.98 -14.73
C HIS A 107 -3.25 5.13 -14.69
N VAL A 108 -2.84 6.37 -14.95
CA VAL A 108 -3.79 7.51 -15.05
C VAL A 108 -4.78 7.31 -16.19
N LYS A 109 -4.34 6.78 -17.36
CA LYS A 109 -5.22 6.42 -18.48
C LYS A 109 -6.25 5.36 -18.07
N GLU A 110 -5.79 4.28 -17.44
CA GLU A 110 -6.66 3.20 -16.96
C GLU A 110 -7.76 3.74 -16.03
N ILE A 111 -7.38 4.56 -15.04
CA ILE A 111 -8.35 5.18 -14.11
C ILE A 111 -9.33 6.08 -14.89
N SER A 112 -8.83 6.89 -15.83
CA SER A 112 -9.66 7.78 -16.63
C SER A 112 -10.67 7.02 -17.48
N ASP A 113 -10.24 5.94 -18.13
CA ASP A 113 -11.11 5.14 -19.00
C ASP A 113 -12.15 4.36 -18.19
N LYS A 114 -11.74 3.81 -17.03
CA LYS A 114 -12.67 3.17 -16.09
C LYS A 114 -13.73 4.16 -15.58
N ASN A 115 -13.33 5.37 -15.21
CA ASN A 115 -14.26 6.40 -14.77
C ASN A 115 -15.25 6.79 -15.86
N LYS A 116 -14.78 6.98 -17.12
CA LYS A 116 -15.65 7.27 -18.27
C LYS A 116 -16.65 6.16 -18.53
N SER A 117 -16.25 4.89 -18.43
CA SER A 117 -17.16 3.74 -18.63
C SER A 117 -18.28 3.69 -17.60
N GLN A 118 -18.08 4.32 -16.44
CA GLN A 118 -19.07 4.47 -15.36
C GLN A 118 -19.87 5.78 -15.44
N GLY A 119 -19.72 6.56 -16.52
CA GLY A 119 -20.40 7.84 -16.72
C GLY A 119 -19.77 9.02 -15.98
N GLY A 120 -18.58 8.83 -15.37
CA GLY A 120 -17.87 9.91 -14.70
C GLY A 120 -17.02 10.77 -15.64
N VAL A 121 -16.70 11.99 -15.21
CA VAL A 121 -15.84 12.93 -15.92
C VAL A 121 -14.71 13.39 -15.01
N ILE A 122 -13.48 13.12 -15.43
CA ILE A 122 -12.29 13.70 -14.80
C ILE A 122 -11.94 14.97 -15.59
N SER A 123 -11.84 16.10 -14.89
CA SER A 123 -11.47 17.40 -15.47
C SER A 123 -10.09 17.86 -15.05
N THR A 124 -9.56 17.35 -13.93
CA THR A 124 -8.33 17.86 -13.31
C THR A 124 -7.47 16.73 -12.83
N ILE A 125 -6.15 16.88 -13.01
CA ILE A 125 -5.08 16.07 -12.39
C ILE A 125 -4.37 16.96 -11.39
N LEU A 126 -4.38 16.58 -10.12
CA LEU A 126 -3.62 17.25 -9.07
C LEU A 126 -2.35 16.42 -8.77
N MET A 127 -1.18 17.00 -9.06
CA MET A 127 0.13 16.38 -8.82
C MET A 127 0.68 16.81 -7.47
N VAL A 128 0.91 15.84 -6.57
CA VAL A 128 1.43 16.09 -5.21
C VAL A 128 2.53 15.10 -4.84
N GLY A 129 3.35 15.46 -3.85
CA GLY A 129 4.47 14.63 -3.39
C GLY A 129 5.79 14.93 -4.09
N GLY A 130 6.88 14.34 -3.61
CA GLY A 130 8.26 14.71 -4.00
C GLY A 130 8.60 14.52 -5.48
N PHE A 131 7.97 13.57 -6.18
CA PHE A 131 8.24 13.37 -7.60
C PHE A 131 7.47 14.35 -8.49
N SER A 132 6.41 14.98 -7.97
CA SER A 132 5.63 15.98 -8.71
C SER A 132 6.40 17.27 -8.99
N ASP A 133 7.45 17.56 -8.20
CA ASP A 133 8.34 18.70 -8.44
C ASP A 133 9.33 18.47 -9.62
N CYS A 134 9.34 17.26 -10.21
CA CYS A 134 10.17 16.98 -11.37
C CYS A 134 9.54 17.57 -12.64
N PRO A 135 10.16 18.59 -13.28
CA PRO A 135 9.62 19.22 -14.49
C PRO A 135 9.37 18.21 -15.62
N LEU A 136 10.24 17.20 -15.75
CA LEU A 136 10.10 16.14 -16.76
C LEU A 136 8.81 15.36 -16.60
N LEU A 137 8.39 15.05 -15.36
CA LEU A 137 7.11 14.39 -15.10
C LEU A 137 5.94 15.32 -15.42
N HIS A 138 6.03 16.58 -14.99
CA HIS A 138 4.97 17.58 -15.24
C HIS A 138 4.74 17.82 -16.72
N GLU A 139 5.79 18.04 -17.50
CA GLU A 139 5.73 18.23 -18.94
C GLU A 139 5.12 17.01 -19.63
N ARG A 140 5.53 15.81 -19.21
CA ARG A 140 5.03 14.56 -19.79
C ARG A 140 3.55 14.33 -19.48
N VAL A 141 3.10 14.60 -18.25
CA VAL A 141 1.68 14.50 -17.87
C VAL A 141 0.84 15.52 -18.63
N THR A 142 1.30 16.77 -18.69
CA THR A 142 0.58 17.84 -19.40
C THR A 142 0.45 17.54 -20.89
N SER A 143 1.51 17.04 -21.54
CA SER A 143 1.48 16.68 -22.95
C SER A 143 0.58 15.50 -23.27
N GLU A 144 0.48 14.53 -22.36
CA GLU A 144 -0.33 13.33 -22.56
C GLU A 144 -1.82 13.58 -22.31
N PHE A 145 -2.15 14.53 -21.43
CA PHE A 145 -3.54 14.86 -21.05
C PHE A 145 -3.90 16.32 -21.39
N PRO A 146 -3.82 16.75 -22.67
CA PRO A 146 -3.98 18.16 -23.05
C PRO A 146 -5.38 18.72 -22.81
N LYS A 147 -6.36 17.86 -22.56
CA LYS A 147 -7.77 18.25 -22.28
C LYS A 147 -8.06 18.36 -20.78
N LEU A 148 -7.13 17.96 -19.93
CA LEU A 148 -7.29 18.00 -18.49
C LEU A 148 -6.53 19.18 -17.91
N ASN A 149 -7.05 19.75 -16.83
CA ASN A 149 -6.35 20.76 -16.07
C ASN A 149 -5.30 20.09 -15.17
N VAL A 150 -4.02 20.25 -15.48
CA VAL A 150 -2.92 19.66 -14.67
C VAL A 150 -2.42 20.74 -13.70
N ILE A 151 -2.57 20.48 -12.42
CA ILE A 151 -2.18 21.39 -11.34
C ILE A 151 -1.06 20.73 -10.52
N CYS A 152 0.08 21.41 -10.40
CA CYS A 152 1.15 21.07 -9.49
C CYS A 152 1.32 22.26 -8.51
N PRO A 153 0.98 22.12 -7.21
CA PRO A 153 1.18 23.19 -6.24
C PRO A 153 2.66 23.53 -6.10
N ASN A 154 2.98 24.82 -5.86
CA ASN A 154 4.37 25.27 -5.67
C ASN A 154 5.10 24.57 -4.50
N ASP A 155 4.36 23.91 -3.62
CA ASP A 155 4.86 23.20 -2.43
C ASP A 155 4.38 21.74 -2.43
N ALA A 156 4.45 21.10 -3.60
CA ALA A 156 3.96 19.75 -3.82
C ALA A 156 4.58 18.72 -2.86
N VAL A 157 5.85 18.89 -2.50
CA VAL A 157 6.57 18.03 -1.53
C VAL A 157 5.91 18.09 -0.15
N ALA A 158 5.65 19.30 0.36
CA ALA A 158 5.10 19.49 1.70
C ALA A 158 3.56 19.35 1.75
N THR A 159 2.89 19.32 0.60
CA THR A 159 1.41 19.21 0.54
C THR A 159 0.88 17.99 1.27
N VAL A 160 1.51 16.83 1.08
CA VAL A 160 1.13 15.57 1.76
C VAL A 160 1.36 15.69 3.27
N LEU A 161 2.50 16.26 3.69
CA LEU A 161 2.82 16.47 5.11
C LEU A 161 1.80 17.43 5.76
N LYS A 162 1.50 18.54 5.11
CA LYS A 162 0.48 19.50 5.59
C LYS A 162 -0.89 18.85 5.70
N GLY A 163 -1.29 18.09 4.70
CA GLY A 163 -2.52 17.31 4.71
C GLY A 163 -2.58 16.30 5.86
N ALA A 164 -1.47 15.60 6.14
CA ALA A 164 -1.38 14.66 7.26
C ALA A 164 -1.54 15.37 8.62
N VAL A 165 -0.90 16.54 8.79
CA VAL A 165 -1.06 17.36 10.02
C VAL A 165 -2.50 17.85 10.15
N MET A 166 -3.10 18.36 9.09
CA MET A 166 -4.51 18.78 9.09
C MET A 166 -5.46 17.63 9.45
N TYR A 167 -5.23 16.45 8.86
CA TYR A 167 -5.99 15.25 9.19
C TYR A 167 -5.80 14.82 10.64
N GLY A 168 -4.58 14.89 11.17
CA GLY A 168 -4.31 14.59 12.58
C GLY A 168 -5.04 15.53 13.55
N HIS A 169 -5.18 16.82 13.18
CA HIS A 169 -5.95 17.80 13.95
C HIS A 169 -7.47 17.63 13.83
N ASN A 170 -7.94 17.31 12.62
CA ASN A 170 -9.36 17.16 12.34
C ASN A 170 -9.59 16.00 11.36
N PRO A 171 -9.66 14.76 11.84
CA PRO A 171 -9.91 13.59 11.01
C PRO A 171 -11.26 13.61 10.27
N GLU A 172 -12.22 14.41 10.73
CA GLU A 172 -13.55 14.57 10.09
C GLU A 172 -13.50 15.37 8.78
N LEU A 173 -12.33 15.91 8.39
CA LEU A 173 -12.10 16.45 7.05
C LEU A 173 -12.38 15.41 5.95
N ILE A 174 -12.17 14.13 6.24
CA ILE A 174 -12.58 13.02 5.38
C ILE A 174 -13.93 12.51 5.92
N SER A 175 -15.01 12.92 5.28
CA SER A 175 -16.36 12.57 5.73
C SER A 175 -16.74 11.12 5.46
N GLU A 176 -16.23 10.53 4.36
CA GLU A 176 -16.60 9.20 3.90
C GLU A 176 -15.41 8.48 3.28
N ARG A 177 -15.35 7.17 3.43
CA ARG A 177 -14.40 6.28 2.77
C ARG A 177 -15.15 5.10 2.16
N ILE A 178 -14.63 4.58 1.08
CA ILE A 178 -15.14 3.34 0.49
C ILE A 178 -14.42 2.15 1.12
N CYS A 179 -15.19 1.18 1.63
CA CYS A 179 -14.65 -0.01 2.26
C CYS A 179 -13.78 -0.81 1.27
N PRO A 180 -12.49 -1.02 1.55
CA PRO A 180 -11.55 -1.62 0.60
C PRO A 180 -11.68 -3.14 0.49
N GLN A 181 -12.30 -3.78 1.47
CA GLN A 181 -12.48 -5.24 1.58
C GLN A 181 -13.87 -5.57 2.12
N THR A 182 -14.28 -6.81 1.99
CA THR A 182 -15.43 -7.34 2.73
C THR A 182 -14.93 -7.83 4.09
N TYR A 183 -15.54 -7.38 5.17
CA TYR A 183 -15.21 -7.80 6.54
C TYR A 183 -16.35 -8.60 7.16
N GLY A 184 -15.99 -9.59 7.93
CA GLY A 184 -16.95 -10.45 8.61
C GLY A 184 -16.30 -11.37 9.64
N ILE A 185 -17.10 -12.29 10.12
CA ILE A 185 -16.72 -13.29 11.13
C ILE A 185 -17.06 -14.70 10.65
N THR A 186 -16.44 -15.69 11.27
CA THR A 186 -16.87 -17.08 11.08
C THR A 186 -18.10 -17.39 11.92
N VAL A 187 -19.07 -18.11 11.36
CA VAL A 187 -20.25 -18.61 12.08
C VAL A 187 -20.55 -20.05 11.69
N ASN A 188 -21.25 -20.76 12.59
CA ASN A 188 -21.83 -22.06 12.33
C ASN A 188 -23.32 -21.91 12.02
N VAL A 189 -23.77 -22.45 10.89
CA VAL A 189 -25.18 -22.40 10.49
C VAL A 189 -25.77 -23.81 10.39
N PRO A 190 -27.10 -24.01 10.45
CA PRO A 190 -27.71 -25.30 10.20
C PRO A 190 -27.27 -25.87 8.86
N PHE A 191 -26.87 -27.13 8.81
CA PHE A 191 -26.39 -27.77 7.59
C PHE A 191 -27.53 -27.99 6.60
N ASP A 192 -27.33 -27.56 5.35
CA ASP A 192 -28.23 -27.80 4.22
C ASP A 192 -27.48 -28.60 3.16
N ASP A 193 -27.90 -29.85 2.91
CA ASP A 193 -27.26 -30.77 1.95
C ASP A 193 -27.26 -30.24 0.50
N ARG A 194 -28.12 -29.24 0.19
CA ARG A 194 -28.21 -28.64 -1.15
C ARG A 194 -27.25 -27.46 -1.36
N LYS A 195 -26.74 -26.86 -0.26
CA LYS A 195 -25.97 -25.62 -0.31
C LYS A 195 -24.55 -25.80 0.20
N HIS A 196 -24.37 -26.65 1.22
CA HIS A 196 -23.13 -26.71 1.95
C HIS A 196 -22.26 -27.90 1.53
N PRO A 197 -20.96 -27.73 1.37
CA PRO A 197 -20.03 -28.83 1.11
C PRO A 197 -20.00 -29.81 2.27
N ILE A 198 -20.07 -31.11 1.98
CA ILE A 198 -20.10 -32.18 3.00
C ILE A 198 -18.86 -32.13 3.91
N LYS A 199 -17.71 -31.64 3.41
CA LYS A 199 -16.46 -31.47 4.18
C LYS A 199 -16.58 -30.49 5.35
N LEU A 200 -17.55 -29.58 5.31
CA LEU A 200 -17.81 -28.59 6.37
C LEU A 200 -18.97 -29.04 7.31
N LYS A 201 -19.48 -30.25 7.13
CA LYS A 201 -20.53 -30.81 7.98
C LYS A 201 -19.95 -31.27 9.30
N THR A 202 -20.44 -30.72 10.39
CA THR A 202 -20.07 -31.08 11.77
C THR A 202 -21.30 -31.30 12.62
N PHE A 203 -21.19 -32.12 13.67
CA PHE A 203 -22.27 -32.32 14.62
C PHE A 203 -22.02 -31.49 15.89
N SER A 204 -22.92 -30.57 16.20
CA SER A 204 -22.83 -29.70 17.37
C SER A 204 -24.21 -29.45 17.97
N ASN A 205 -24.31 -29.48 19.31
CA ASN A 205 -25.56 -29.22 20.06
C ASN A 205 -26.75 -30.04 19.55
N GLY A 206 -26.54 -31.35 19.26
CA GLY A 206 -27.60 -32.25 18.80
C GLY A 206 -28.04 -32.06 17.34
N LYS A 207 -27.36 -31.24 16.56
CA LYS A 207 -27.73 -30.94 15.16
C LYS A 207 -26.49 -30.94 14.24
N HIS A 208 -26.73 -31.19 12.94
CA HIS A 208 -25.70 -30.99 11.93
C HIS A 208 -25.60 -29.52 11.58
N VAL A 209 -24.38 -28.99 11.60
CA VAL A 209 -24.05 -27.60 11.25
C VAL A 209 -22.99 -27.58 10.17
N CYS A 210 -23.02 -26.53 9.35
CA CYS A 210 -21.91 -26.15 8.47
C CYS A 210 -21.00 -25.21 9.25
N THR A 211 -19.71 -25.54 9.33
CA THR A 211 -18.68 -24.69 9.92
C THR A 211 -18.10 -23.76 8.87
N ASP A 212 -17.28 -22.81 9.31
CA ASP A 212 -16.49 -21.93 8.45
C ASP A 212 -17.31 -21.07 7.47
N VAL A 213 -18.57 -20.79 7.79
CA VAL A 213 -19.41 -19.89 7.00
C VAL A 213 -18.98 -18.45 7.28
N PHE A 214 -18.78 -17.68 6.22
CA PHE A 214 -18.42 -16.26 6.31
C PHE A 214 -19.68 -15.42 6.51
N GLU A 215 -19.90 -14.92 7.71
CA GLU A 215 -20.97 -13.95 7.99
C GLU A 215 -20.47 -12.54 7.63
N VAL A 216 -21.00 -11.98 6.55
CA VAL A 216 -20.61 -10.66 6.05
C VAL A 216 -21.22 -9.56 6.91
N ILE A 217 -20.38 -8.72 7.49
CA ILE A 217 -20.80 -7.55 8.27
C ILE A 217 -20.74 -6.28 7.42
N VAL A 218 -19.63 -6.07 6.67
CA VAL A 218 -19.45 -4.92 5.77
C VAL A 218 -18.88 -5.41 4.44
N ARG A 219 -19.39 -4.87 3.34
CA ARG A 219 -19.00 -5.30 1.99
C ARG A 219 -17.97 -4.39 1.36
N LEU A 220 -17.10 -4.98 0.56
CA LEU A 220 -16.25 -4.27 -0.39
C LEU A 220 -17.07 -3.26 -1.22
N GLY A 221 -16.61 -2.02 -1.27
CA GLY A 221 -17.25 -0.92 -1.99
C GLY A 221 -18.38 -0.22 -1.23
N GLN A 222 -18.68 -0.63 0.02
CA GLN A 222 -19.69 0.04 0.86
C GLN A 222 -19.15 1.37 1.38
N PRO A 223 -19.91 2.48 1.29
CA PRO A 223 -19.50 3.75 1.90
C PRO A 223 -19.55 3.68 3.42
N LEU A 224 -18.51 4.23 4.05
CA LEU A 224 -18.32 4.29 5.48
C LEU A 224 -18.14 5.74 5.92
N ILE A 225 -19.02 6.24 6.79
CA ILE A 225 -18.85 7.56 7.40
C ILE A 225 -17.75 7.47 8.45
N VAL A 226 -16.69 8.25 8.26
CA VAL A 226 -15.50 8.22 9.12
C VAL A 226 -15.88 8.53 10.57
N GLY A 227 -15.40 7.69 11.50
CA GLY A 227 -15.64 7.82 12.93
C GLY A 227 -17.09 7.51 13.39
N LYS A 228 -18.03 7.22 12.48
CA LYS A 228 -19.45 7.00 12.82
C LYS A 228 -19.99 5.63 12.40
N SER A 229 -19.42 5.03 11.32
CA SER A 229 -19.92 3.76 10.83
C SER A 229 -19.64 2.62 11.81
N THR A 230 -20.71 2.08 12.36
CA THR A 230 -20.69 0.99 13.32
C THR A 230 -21.69 -0.07 12.86
N PHE A 231 -21.28 -1.32 12.87
CA PHE A 231 -22.09 -2.45 12.43
C PHE A 231 -22.13 -3.49 13.55
N GLU A 232 -23.31 -3.99 13.83
CA GLU A 232 -23.52 -5.00 14.87
C GLU A 232 -24.01 -6.31 14.28
N VAL A 233 -23.49 -7.40 14.81
CA VAL A 233 -23.99 -8.75 14.55
C VAL A 233 -24.06 -9.52 15.86
N TRP A 234 -25.00 -10.45 15.92
CA TRP A 234 -25.24 -11.29 17.07
C TRP A 234 -24.94 -12.74 16.73
N CYS A 235 -24.24 -13.43 17.61
CA CYS A 235 -24.03 -14.87 17.51
C CYS A 235 -24.31 -15.57 18.82
N ALA A 236 -24.51 -16.90 18.77
CA ALA A 236 -24.59 -17.76 19.93
C ALA A 236 -23.24 -18.47 20.16
N PRO A 237 -22.93 -18.94 21.35
CA PRO A 237 -21.78 -19.80 21.59
C PRO A 237 -21.84 -21.07 20.73
N ASN A 238 -20.67 -21.57 20.32
CA ASN A 238 -20.57 -22.77 19.50
C ASN A 238 -21.08 -24.03 20.23
N ARG A 239 -20.94 -24.05 21.55
CA ARG A 239 -21.45 -25.13 22.43
C ARG A 239 -22.18 -24.54 23.62
N GLU A 240 -23.21 -25.22 24.06
CA GLU A 240 -24.06 -24.79 25.18
C GLU A 240 -23.36 -24.58 26.53
N ARG A 241 -22.25 -25.27 26.74
CA ARG A 241 -21.50 -25.19 28.00
C ARG A 241 -20.16 -24.49 27.87
N ASP A 242 -19.91 -23.80 26.76
CA ASP A 242 -18.67 -23.00 26.62
C ASP A 242 -18.71 -21.84 27.63
N SER A 243 -17.63 -21.67 28.36
CA SER A 243 -17.39 -20.50 29.23
C SER A 243 -16.63 -19.38 28.54
N MET A 244 -16.18 -19.62 27.31
CA MET A 244 -15.45 -18.68 26.44
C MET A 244 -15.96 -18.81 25.02
N ALA A 245 -16.20 -17.70 24.35
CA ALA A 245 -16.51 -17.67 22.92
C ALA A 245 -15.33 -17.13 22.14
N LYS A 246 -14.97 -17.81 21.06
CA LYS A 246 -13.94 -17.38 20.12
C LYS A 246 -14.61 -16.75 18.90
N ILE A 247 -14.28 -15.50 18.64
CA ILE A 247 -14.77 -14.73 17.50
C ILE A 247 -13.60 -14.50 16.56
N GLU A 248 -13.61 -15.20 15.45
CA GLU A 248 -12.58 -15.05 14.40
C GLU A 248 -13.03 -14.03 13.38
N VAL A 249 -12.17 -13.06 13.11
CA VAL A 249 -12.41 -11.94 12.19
C VAL A 249 -11.64 -12.16 10.90
N TYR A 250 -12.30 -11.92 9.77
CA TYR A 250 -11.77 -12.16 8.43
C TYR A 250 -11.98 -10.96 7.50
N GLU A 251 -11.10 -10.83 6.51
CA GLU A 251 -11.26 -9.95 5.35
C GLU A 251 -11.32 -10.76 4.04
N SER A 252 -11.99 -10.22 3.02
CA SER A 252 -12.02 -10.82 1.68
C SER A 252 -11.99 -9.76 0.58
N SER A 253 -11.26 -10.04 -0.49
CA SER A 253 -11.31 -9.25 -1.72
C SER A 253 -12.56 -9.53 -2.58
N ASN A 254 -13.34 -10.55 -2.22
CA ASN A 254 -14.63 -10.85 -2.83
C ASN A 254 -15.74 -10.04 -2.12
N LYS A 255 -16.68 -9.52 -2.90
CA LYS A 255 -17.84 -8.79 -2.36
C LYS A 255 -18.81 -9.68 -1.58
N ASN A 256 -18.89 -10.96 -1.94
CA ASN A 256 -19.79 -11.93 -1.34
C ASN A 256 -19.08 -13.26 -1.08
N PRO A 257 -18.11 -13.33 -0.14
CA PRO A 257 -17.48 -14.58 0.27
C PRO A 257 -18.52 -15.48 0.93
N ILE A 258 -18.36 -16.80 0.79
CA ILE A 258 -19.30 -17.78 1.36
C ILE A 258 -18.68 -18.50 2.54
N TYR A 259 -17.40 -18.88 2.43
CA TYR A 259 -16.68 -19.62 3.47
C TYR A 259 -15.38 -18.94 3.85
N THR A 260 -14.98 -19.07 5.11
CA THR A 260 -13.72 -18.47 5.62
C THR A 260 -12.47 -19.15 5.09
N ASN A 261 -12.60 -20.33 4.48
CA ASN A 261 -11.51 -21.07 3.83
C ASN A 261 -11.45 -20.87 2.30
N ASP A 262 -12.19 -19.90 1.75
CA ASP A 262 -12.09 -19.50 0.35
C ASP A 262 -10.73 -18.82 0.09
N LYS A 263 -10.22 -18.92 -1.16
CA LYS A 263 -8.86 -18.46 -1.52
C LYS A 263 -8.64 -16.95 -1.35
N ASP A 264 -9.71 -16.18 -1.46
CA ASP A 264 -9.76 -14.72 -1.37
C ASP A 264 -10.08 -14.22 0.03
N VAL A 265 -10.15 -15.13 1.01
CA VAL A 265 -10.40 -14.82 2.41
C VAL A 265 -9.10 -14.91 3.21
N LYS A 266 -8.89 -13.93 4.08
CA LYS A 266 -7.75 -13.84 4.96
C LYS A 266 -8.17 -13.65 6.40
N PHE A 267 -7.59 -14.44 7.30
CA PHE A 267 -7.73 -14.30 8.74
C PHE A 267 -7.02 -13.02 9.23
N LEU A 268 -7.73 -12.19 9.99
CA LEU A 268 -7.20 -10.98 10.60
C LEU A 268 -6.81 -11.20 12.06
N GLY A 269 -7.62 -11.92 12.82
CA GLY A 269 -7.37 -12.18 14.22
C GLY A 269 -8.58 -12.75 14.95
N MET A 270 -8.45 -12.94 16.27
CA MET A 270 -9.45 -13.59 17.10
C MET A 270 -9.64 -12.84 18.41
N LEU A 271 -10.90 -12.65 18.81
CA LEU A 271 -11.29 -12.21 20.15
C LEU A 271 -11.77 -13.42 20.96
N THR A 272 -11.42 -13.45 22.25
CA THR A 272 -11.90 -14.45 23.17
C THR A 272 -12.77 -13.77 24.24
N VAL A 273 -14.07 -14.01 24.18
CA VAL A 273 -15.08 -13.39 25.05
C VAL A 273 -15.42 -14.32 26.20
N PRO A 274 -15.24 -13.90 27.47
CA PRO A 274 -15.74 -14.67 28.60
C PRO A 274 -17.27 -14.69 28.62
N ILE A 275 -17.83 -15.87 28.69
CA ILE A 275 -19.29 -16.15 28.79
C ILE A 275 -19.55 -17.12 29.92
N PRO A 276 -19.35 -16.72 31.20
CA PRO A 276 -19.30 -17.61 32.34
C PRO A 276 -20.66 -18.21 32.73
N ASP A 277 -21.77 -17.61 32.33
CA ASP A 277 -23.11 -18.18 32.62
C ASP A 277 -23.44 -19.35 31.69
N ILE A 278 -22.94 -20.54 32.05
CA ILE A 278 -23.16 -21.77 31.28
C ILE A 278 -24.59 -22.26 31.31
N ASP A 279 -25.40 -21.84 32.29
CA ASP A 279 -26.80 -22.30 32.46
C ASP A 279 -27.74 -21.65 31.44
N GLY A 280 -27.34 -20.52 30.86
CA GLY A 280 -28.04 -19.86 29.75
C GLY A 280 -28.10 -20.70 28.46
N GLY A 281 -27.18 -21.66 28.30
CA GLY A 281 -27.11 -22.54 27.13
C GLY A 281 -27.05 -21.76 25.80
N ASN A 282 -27.80 -22.23 24.80
CA ASN A 282 -27.87 -21.58 23.46
C ASN A 282 -28.69 -20.29 23.43
N ARG A 283 -29.31 -19.88 24.53
CA ARG A 283 -30.03 -18.58 24.63
C ARG A 283 -29.08 -17.42 24.86
N ARG A 284 -27.84 -17.70 25.25
CA ARG A 284 -26.81 -16.68 25.39
C ARG A 284 -26.51 -16.02 24.05
N ARG A 285 -26.39 -14.73 24.05
CA ARG A 285 -26.10 -13.93 22.86
C ARG A 285 -24.82 -13.14 23.07
N ILE A 286 -23.99 -13.13 22.04
CA ILE A 286 -22.76 -12.37 21.99
C ILE A 286 -22.95 -11.29 20.95
N ARG A 287 -22.86 -10.04 21.39
CA ARG A 287 -22.87 -8.88 20.52
C ARG A 287 -21.45 -8.62 20.03
N ILE A 288 -21.30 -8.56 18.74
CA ILE A 288 -20.06 -8.21 18.07
C ILE A 288 -20.30 -6.91 17.33
N THR A 289 -19.46 -5.92 17.60
CA THR A 289 -19.56 -4.59 16.98
C THR A 289 -18.27 -4.30 16.23
N MET A 290 -18.38 -4.02 14.93
CA MET A 290 -17.31 -3.52 14.10
C MET A 290 -17.47 -2.03 13.95
N HIS A 291 -16.48 -1.28 14.42
CA HIS A 291 -16.42 0.17 14.33
C HIS A 291 -15.28 0.56 13.38
N PHE A 292 -15.64 1.24 12.30
CA PHE A 292 -14.69 1.76 11.33
C PHE A 292 -14.26 3.14 11.77
N GLY A 293 -13.13 3.20 12.47
CA GLY A 293 -12.48 4.41 12.89
C GLY A 293 -11.81 5.16 11.72
N TYR A 294 -10.79 5.92 12.00
CA TYR A 294 -10.16 6.76 10.99
C TYR A 294 -9.33 5.95 9.98
N THR A 295 -8.48 5.08 10.47
CA THR A 295 -7.57 4.23 9.65
C THR A 295 -7.62 2.76 10.03
N GLU A 296 -8.38 2.41 11.05
CA GLU A 296 -8.36 1.11 11.71
C GLU A 296 -9.77 0.56 11.90
N LEU A 297 -9.87 -0.76 11.95
CA LEU A 297 -11.06 -1.49 12.34
C LEU A 297 -10.96 -1.89 13.81
N PHE A 298 -11.86 -1.36 14.63
CA PHE A 298 -12.05 -1.79 16.00
C PHE A 298 -13.17 -2.83 16.05
N VAL A 299 -12.87 -3.99 16.60
CA VAL A 299 -13.86 -5.03 16.82
C VAL A 299 -14.02 -5.23 18.31
N THR A 300 -15.25 -5.10 18.79
CA THR A 300 -15.56 -5.34 20.18
C THR A 300 -16.58 -6.47 20.29
N ALA A 301 -16.46 -7.27 21.33
CA ALA A 301 -17.42 -8.34 21.59
C ALA A 301 -17.75 -8.40 23.08
N SER A 302 -19.03 -8.62 23.39
CA SER A 302 -19.54 -8.75 24.75
C SER A 302 -20.72 -9.71 24.82
N GLU A 303 -20.86 -10.43 25.93
CA GLU A 303 -22.08 -11.19 26.24
C GLU A 303 -23.22 -10.23 26.57
N GLU A 304 -24.43 -10.51 26.05
CA GLU A 304 -25.64 -9.73 26.32
C GLU A 304 -25.94 -9.68 27.83
N GLY A 305 -26.27 -8.50 28.34
CA GLY A 305 -26.58 -8.32 29.77
C GLY A 305 -25.37 -8.28 30.70
N THR A 306 -24.14 -8.35 30.16
CA THR A 306 -22.91 -8.20 30.93
C THR A 306 -22.16 -6.91 30.55
N ASN A 307 -21.38 -6.38 31.49
CA ASN A 307 -20.48 -5.25 31.22
C ASN A 307 -19.08 -5.72 30.75
N ARG A 308 -18.92 -7.01 30.48
CA ARG A 308 -17.64 -7.60 30.05
C ARG A 308 -17.47 -7.43 28.56
N LYS A 309 -16.62 -6.48 28.17
CA LYS A 309 -16.28 -6.17 26.79
C LYS A 309 -14.83 -6.58 26.52
N VAL A 310 -14.58 -7.23 25.41
CA VAL A 310 -13.24 -7.44 24.85
C VAL A 310 -13.13 -6.65 23.56
N GLU A 311 -11.91 -6.20 23.26
CA GLU A 311 -11.63 -5.34 22.13
C GLU A 311 -10.37 -5.81 21.41
N ALA A 312 -10.37 -5.73 20.08
CA ALA A 312 -9.21 -5.91 19.24
C ALA A 312 -9.21 -4.85 18.14
N GLN A 313 -8.00 -4.44 17.73
CA GLN A 313 -7.75 -3.44 16.71
C GLN A 313 -7.02 -4.10 15.55
N PHE A 314 -7.44 -3.78 14.34
CA PHE A 314 -6.86 -4.32 13.11
C PHE A 314 -6.52 -3.18 12.15
N GLU A 315 -5.33 -3.23 11.56
CA GLU A 315 -4.95 -2.34 10.46
C GLU A 315 -5.66 -2.80 9.18
N CYS A 316 -6.64 -2.05 8.70
CA CYS A 316 -7.42 -2.49 7.54
C CYS A 316 -7.62 -1.45 6.44
N LEU A 317 -7.32 -0.18 6.68
CA LEU A 317 -7.59 0.90 5.71
C LEU A 317 -6.36 1.40 4.95
N LEU A 318 -5.19 0.78 5.13
CA LEU A 318 -3.91 1.21 4.55
C LEU A 318 -3.35 0.28 3.45
N LYS A 319 -4.19 -0.54 2.80
CA LYS A 319 -3.74 -1.37 1.66
C LYS A 319 -4.17 -0.80 0.33
#